data_8eb8b4748254756ea8454d99e2c5ecd8
#
_entry.id   8eb8b4748254756ea8454d99e2c5ecd8
#
_cell.length_a   1.000
_cell.length_b   1.000
_cell.length_c   1.000
_cell.angle_alpha   90.00
_cell.angle_beta   90.00
_cell.angle_gamma   90.00
#
_symmetry.space_group_name_H-M   'P 1'
#
loop_
_entity.id
_entity.type
_entity.pdbx_description
1 polymer ?
#
loop_
_entity_poly.entity_id
_entity_poly.type
_entity_poly.pdbx_seq_one_letter_code
_entity_poly.pdbx_strand_id
1 'polypeptide(L)'
;MSLLSVGVFGTSSKENEKRVPIHPDQIEWIDEQVREKLTFEQGYGHHFGIDDEQIAAQVGGMAPREDLFRNCDVLLLPKPVQADFDAMPEGAILWGWPHCVQQQSFTQTAIDQKLTLIAWEAMHRWSKHGDWQMHIFHKNNELAGYAGVLHAFGLAGINGSYGPQRKAVVISFGSVSRGAIHALRGLGVFDITVFTQRYSTLVADQIIGIEHRTYEEGDDGQILAYREDGQTQYDLIDELATADIIVNGTLQDTDRPQMFVREGEIDRLKPGC
;
A
#
# COMPACT_ATOMS: atom_id res chain seq x y z
N MET A 1 -16.49 3.45 31.16
CA MET A 1 -16.20 2.25 30.36
C MET A 1 -14.75 1.87 30.62
N SER A 2 -14.45 0.60 30.87
CA SER A 2 -13.06 0.13 30.92
C SER A 2 -12.48 0.20 29.50
N LEU A 3 -11.24 0.67 29.36
CA LEU A 3 -10.52 0.59 28.09
C LEU A 3 -10.20 -0.89 27.78
N LEU A 4 -10.28 -1.26 26.50
CA LEU A 4 -9.89 -2.60 26.03
C LEU A 4 -8.38 -2.77 26.11
N SER A 5 -7.94 -4.01 26.40
CA SER A 5 -6.53 -4.39 26.31
C SER A 5 -6.13 -4.59 24.85
N VAL A 6 -4.89 -4.19 24.49
CA VAL A 6 -4.38 -4.27 23.12
C VAL A 6 -3.06 -5.03 23.11
N GLY A 7 -3.02 -6.14 22.39
CA GLY A 7 -1.80 -6.85 22.08
C GLY A 7 -1.14 -6.28 20.83
N VAL A 8 0.11 -5.83 20.94
CA VAL A 8 0.86 -5.19 19.86
C VAL A 8 1.93 -6.15 19.33
N PHE A 9 1.73 -6.66 18.12
CA PHE A 9 2.60 -7.66 17.52
C PHE A 9 3.77 -7.03 16.78
N GLY A 10 4.99 -7.45 17.07
CA GLY A 10 6.24 -7.01 16.44
C GLY A 10 6.72 -7.94 15.34
N THR A 11 6.19 -9.16 15.28
CA THR A 11 6.57 -10.16 14.29
C THR A 11 5.39 -10.52 13.39
N SER A 12 5.70 -10.95 12.16
CA SER A 12 4.74 -11.51 11.23
C SER A 12 5.27 -12.82 10.68
N SER A 13 4.40 -13.82 10.57
CA SER A 13 4.72 -15.07 9.90
C SER A 13 4.71 -14.94 8.37
N LYS A 14 4.34 -13.76 7.84
CA LYS A 14 4.41 -13.48 6.42
C LYS A 14 5.85 -13.24 6.00
N GLU A 15 6.28 -13.91 4.94
CA GLU A 15 7.62 -13.76 4.37
C GLU A 15 7.96 -12.29 4.10
N ASN A 16 9.15 -11.87 4.53
CA ASN A 16 9.70 -10.52 4.35
C ASN A 16 8.89 -9.37 4.98
N GLU A 17 7.88 -9.65 5.82
CA GLU A 17 7.18 -8.60 6.56
C GLU A 17 7.96 -8.20 7.81
N LYS A 18 8.35 -6.93 7.89
CA LYS A 18 9.15 -6.37 8.99
C LYS A 18 8.56 -5.08 9.55
N ARG A 19 7.40 -4.67 9.07
CA ARG A 19 6.75 -3.46 9.59
C ARG A 19 6.15 -3.73 10.95
N VAL A 20 6.35 -2.77 11.84
CA VAL A 20 5.73 -2.77 13.18
C VAL A 20 4.59 -1.75 13.20
N PRO A 21 3.51 -1.99 13.96
CA PRO A 21 2.38 -1.07 14.01
C PRO A 21 2.70 0.25 14.72
N ILE A 22 3.59 0.23 15.70
CA ILE A 22 4.01 1.39 16.50
C ILE A 22 5.54 1.44 16.50
N HIS A 23 6.13 2.51 15.97
CA HIS A 23 7.58 2.69 16.09
C HIS A 23 7.95 2.92 17.57
N PRO A 24 8.98 2.24 18.13
CA PRO A 24 9.31 2.39 19.54
C PRO A 24 9.52 3.82 20.01
N ASP A 25 10.16 4.69 19.21
CA ASP A 25 10.37 6.11 19.52
C ASP A 25 9.07 6.93 19.60
N GLN A 26 7.95 6.38 19.16
CA GLN A 26 6.66 7.05 19.14
C GLN A 26 5.71 6.56 20.24
N ILE A 27 6.13 5.60 21.06
CA ILE A 27 5.31 5.07 22.14
C ILE A 27 4.89 6.19 23.11
N GLU A 28 5.80 7.09 23.43
CA GLU A 28 5.53 8.22 24.34
C GLU A 28 4.52 9.25 23.79
N TRP A 29 4.25 9.25 22.48
CA TRP A 29 3.23 10.12 21.87
C TRP A 29 1.80 9.62 22.07
N ILE A 30 1.67 8.37 22.52
CA ILE A 30 0.37 7.76 22.84
C ILE A 30 -0.02 8.22 24.25
N ASP A 31 -1.30 8.56 24.43
CA ASP A 31 -1.85 8.91 25.73
C ASP A 31 -1.51 7.85 26.80
N GLU A 32 -1.09 8.29 27.98
CA GLU A 32 -0.64 7.42 29.06
C GLU A 32 -1.69 6.37 29.45
N GLN A 33 -2.96 6.77 29.55
CA GLN A 33 -4.06 5.84 29.87
C GLN A 33 -4.24 4.75 28.82
N VAL A 34 -3.90 5.06 27.55
CA VAL A 34 -3.91 4.07 26.46
C VAL A 34 -2.68 3.19 26.54
N ARG A 35 -1.48 3.76 26.76
CA ARG A 35 -0.21 3.01 26.89
C ARG A 35 -0.29 1.92 27.96
N GLU A 36 -0.94 2.19 29.08
CA GLU A 36 -1.18 1.22 30.17
C GLU A 36 -2.01 0.00 29.73
N LYS A 37 -2.72 0.08 28.60
CA LYS A 37 -3.52 -1.02 28.02
C LYS A 37 -2.81 -1.76 26.92
N LEU A 38 -1.62 -1.30 26.51
CA LEU A 38 -0.81 -1.94 25.47
C LEU A 38 0.09 -3.01 26.09
N THR A 39 0.02 -4.21 25.57
CA THR A 39 0.99 -5.29 25.86
C THR A 39 1.71 -5.61 24.57
N PHE A 40 3.02 -5.40 24.55
CA PHE A 40 3.85 -5.63 23.37
C PHE A 40 4.40 -7.06 23.33
N GLU A 41 4.61 -7.56 22.12
CA GLU A 41 5.29 -8.84 21.90
C GLU A 41 6.75 -8.76 22.39
N GLN A 42 7.24 -9.79 23.08
CA GLN A 42 8.64 -9.89 23.47
C GLN A 42 9.57 -9.81 22.26
N GLY A 43 10.66 -9.07 22.35
CA GLY A 43 11.59 -8.82 21.27
C GLY A 43 11.15 -7.73 20.29
N TYR A 44 10.07 -7.01 20.57
CA TYR A 44 9.51 -5.99 19.68
C TYR A 44 10.52 -4.94 19.23
N GLY A 45 11.36 -4.48 20.15
CA GLY A 45 12.36 -3.43 19.91
C GLY A 45 13.67 -3.91 19.28
N HIS A 46 13.92 -5.20 19.14
CA HIS A 46 15.23 -5.74 18.75
C HIS A 46 15.77 -5.19 17.43
N HIS A 47 14.92 -5.03 16.41
CA HIS A 47 15.32 -4.46 15.12
C HIS A 47 15.70 -2.97 15.20
N PHE A 48 15.33 -2.30 16.27
CA PHE A 48 15.61 -0.88 16.54
C PHE A 48 16.72 -0.69 17.56
N GLY A 49 17.31 -1.80 18.08
CA GLY A 49 18.33 -1.77 19.14
C GLY A 49 17.77 -1.36 20.50
N ILE A 50 16.49 -1.60 20.74
CA ILE A 50 15.77 -1.27 21.97
C ILE A 50 15.40 -2.57 22.68
N ASP A 51 15.76 -2.67 23.97
CA ASP A 51 15.48 -3.83 24.79
C ASP A 51 14.05 -3.82 25.34
N ASP A 52 13.54 -5.00 25.67
CA ASP A 52 12.17 -5.19 26.20
C ASP A 52 11.93 -4.40 27.49
N GLU A 53 12.93 -4.24 28.36
CA GLU A 53 12.83 -3.43 29.59
C GLU A 53 12.54 -1.94 29.27
N GLN A 54 13.13 -1.42 28.20
CA GLN A 54 12.92 -0.01 27.78
C GLN A 54 11.50 0.22 27.27
N ILE A 55 10.90 -0.76 26.59
CA ILE A 55 9.51 -0.71 26.15
C ILE A 55 8.59 -0.93 27.35
N ALA A 56 8.84 -1.94 28.17
CA ALA A 56 8.03 -2.28 29.33
C ALA A 56 7.88 -1.11 30.32
N ALA A 57 8.89 -0.26 30.42
CA ALA A 57 8.85 0.94 31.28
C ALA A 57 7.82 2.00 30.80
N GLN A 58 7.32 1.89 29.57
CA GLN A 58 6.44 2.88 28.95
C GLN A 58 5.00 2.38 28.73
N VAL A 59 4.76 1.08 28.80
CA VAL A 59 3.49 0.43 28.41
C VAL A 59 2.98 -0.51 29.51
N GLY A 60 1.81 -1.13 29.30
CA GLY A 60 1.21 -2.04 30.26
C GLY A 60 1.98 -3.35 30.48
N GLY A 61 2.84 -3.74 29.52
CA GLY A 61 3.70 -4.92 29.69
C GLY A 61 4.26 -5.48 28.38
N MET A 62 5.03 -6.57 28.55
CA MET A 62 5.57 -7.40 27.47
C MET A 62 5.09 -8.83 27.66
N ALA A 63 4.77 -9.54 26.59
CA ALA A 63 4.34 -10.93 26.65
C ALA A 63 4.78 -11.73 25.42
N PRO A 64 4.89 -13.06 25.53
CA PRO A 64 5.03 -13.94 24.36
C PRO A 64 3.83 -13.80 23.42
N ARG A 65 4.04 -14.07 22.11
CA ARG A 65 3.02 -13.96 21.06
C ARG A 65 1.72 -14.70 21.39
N GLU A 66 1.84 -15.92 21.90
CA GLU A 66 0.69 -16.77 22.23
C GLU A 66 -0.17 -16.18 23.36
N ASP A 67 0.46 -15.48 24.29
CA ASP A 67 -0.25 -14.85 25.40
C ASP A 67 -1.00 -13.58 24.95
N LEU A 68 -0.50 -12.88 23.94
CA LEU A 68 -1.23 -11.76 23.34
C LEU A 68 -2.54 -12.23 22.71
N PHE A 69 -2.53 -13.34 21.96
CA PHE A 69 -3.76 -13.91 21.40
C PHE A 69 -4.77 -14.31 22.46
N ARG A 70 -4.33 -14.82 23.61
CA ARG A 70 -5.21 -15.32 24.68
C ARG A 70 -5.77 -14.24 25.58
N ASN A 71 -5.00 -13.18 25.84
CA ASN A 71 -5.24 -12.28 26.95
C ASN A 71 -5.62 -10.86 26.54
N CYS A 72 -5.53 -10.52 25.24
CA CYS A 72 -5.86 -9.18 24.75
C CYS A 72 -7.18 -9.17 23.99
N ASP A 73 -7.96 -8.10 24.19
CA ASP A 73 -9.25 -7.90 23.49
C ASP A 73 -9.03 -7.50 22.03
N VAL A 74 -8.02 -6.69 21.77
CA VAL A 74 -7.66 -6.18 20.43
C VAL A 74 -6.27 -6.67 20.06
N LEU A 75 -6.16 -7.26 18.89
CA LEU A 75 -4.93 -7.80 18.32
C LEU A 75 -4.43 -6.86 17.22
N LEU A 76 -3.46 -6.00 17.55
CA LEU A 76 -2.86 -5.05 16.62
C LEU A 76 -1.73 -5.74 15.84
N LEU A 77 -2.11 -6.40 14.74
CA LEU A 77 -1.25 -7.26 13.92
C LEU A 77 -1.27 -6.78 12.46
N PRO A 78 -0.15 -6.22 11.93
CA PRO A 78 -0.13 -5.59 10.61
C PRO A 78 -0.50 -6.52 9.47
N LYS A 79 0.07 -7.72 9.42
CA LYS A 79 -0.11 -8.67 8.30
C LYS A 79 -0.33 -10.08 8.82
N PRO A 80 -1.56 -10.42 9.23
CA PRO A 80 -1.89 -11.78 9.63
C PRO A 80 -1.78 -12.76 8.46
N VAL A 81 -1.41 -14.00 8.78
CA VAL A 81 -1.50 -15.17 7.89
C VAL A 81 -2.56 -16.14 8.42
N GLN A 82 -2.88 -17.22 7.70
CA GLN A 82 -3.93 -18.16 8.12
C GLN A 82 -3.70 -18.68 9.55
N ALA A 83 -2.46 -19.03 9.89
CA ALA A 83 -2.13 -19.52 11.24
C ALA A 83 -2.42 -18.50 12.34
N ASP A 84 -2.34 -17.21 12.04
CA ASP A 84 -2.72 -16.16 13.00
C ASP A 84 -4.23 -16.12 13.20
N PHE A 85 -5.01 -16.21 12.11
CA PHE A 85 -6.47 -16.30 12.18
C PHE A 85 -6.92 -17.52 12.98
N ASP A 86 -6.27 -18.67 12.76
CA ASP A 86 -6.60 -19.93 13.45
C ASP A 86 -6.28 -19.85 14.97
N ALA A 87 -5.31 -19.00 15.35
CA ALA A 87 -4.92 -18.78 16.74
C ALA A 87 -5.79 -17.75 17.48
N MET A 88 -6.58 -16.95 16.78
CA MET A 88 -7.45 -15.94 17.38
C MET A 88 -8.61 -16.59 18.12
N PRO A 89 -8.96 -16.16 19.33
CA PRO A 89 -10.15 -16.64 20.02
C PRO A 89 -11.43 -16.12 19.33
N GLU A 90 -12.53 -16.87 19.51
CA GLU A 90 -13.85 -16.43 19.04
C GLU A 90 -14.19 -15.04 19.58
N GLY A 91 -14.64 -14.15 18.70
CA GLY A 91 -15.04 -12.79 19.05
C GLY A 91 -13.89 -11.79 19.21
N ALA A 92 -12.64 -12.18 18.96
CA ALA A 92 -11.50 -11.26 19.02
C ALA A 92 -11.62 -10.11 18.03
N ILE A 93 -10.94 -9.00 18.32
CA ILE A 93 -10.86 -7.82 17.44
C ILE A 93 -9.49 -7.81 16.79
N LEU A 94 -9.43 -7.97 15.47
CA LEU A 94 -8.20 -7.82 14.69
C LEU A 94 -8.10 -6.40 14.12
N TRP A 95 -6.98 -5.72 14.39
CA TRP A 95 -6.67 -4.41 13.85
C TRP A 95 -5.39 -4.48 13.00
N GLY A 96 -5.52 -4.40 11.67
CA GLY A 96 -4.40 -4.59 10.75
C GLY A 96 -4.83 -4.60 9.30
N TRP A 97 -4.06 -5.28 8.42
CA TRP A 97 -4.41 -5.54 7.00
C TRP A 97 -4.90 -6.99 6.83
N PRO A 98 -6.14 -7.34 7.18
CA PRO A 98 -6.67 -8.69 7.04
C PRO A 98 -6.84 -9.16 5.59
N HIS A 99 -7.01 -8.23 4.64
CA HIS A 99 -7.23 -8.54 3.21
C HIS A 99 -8.32 -9.59 2.94
N CYS A 100 -9.36 -9.63 3.75
CA CYS A 100 -10.42 -10.63 3.65
C CYS A 100 -11.12 -10.63 2.29
N VAL A 101 -11.32 -9.45 1.67
CA VAL A 101 -11.93 -9.36 0.33
C VAL A 101 -11.14 -10.13 -0.74
N GLN A 102 -9.83 -10.29 -0.54
CA GLN A 102 -8.94 -10.95 -1.50
C GLN A 102 -8.66 -12.42 -1.17
N GLN A 103 -9.03 -12.89 0.04
CA GLN A 103 -8.68 -14.22 0.54
C GLN A 103 -9.87 -14.88 1.21
N GLN A 104 -10.51 -15.80 0.47
CA GLN A 104 -11.71 -16.51 0.92
C GLN A 104 -11.49 -17.27 2.24
N SER A 105 -10.32 -17.91 2.44
CA SER A 105 -10.02 -18.65 3.68
C SER A 105 -10.01 -17.74 4.90
N PHE A 106 -9.40 -16.54 4.81
CA PHE A 106 -9.39 -15.57 5.90
C PHE A 106 -10.81 -15.08 6.22
N THR A 107 -11.59 -14.78 5.18
CA THR A 107 -12.98 -14.37 5.34
C THR A 107 -13.81 -15.44 6.03
N GLN A 108 -13.69 -16.69 5.59
CA GLN A 108 -14.43 -17.79 6.19
C GLN A 108 -14.04 -17.98 7.66
N THR A 109 -12.75 -18.00 8.00
CA THR A 109 -12.31 -18.12 9.39
C THR A 109 -12.80 -16.95 10.24
N ALA A 110 -12.75 -15.71 9.70
CA ALA A 110 -13.25 -14.55 10.43
C ALA A 110 -14.77 -14.63 10.71
N ILE A 111 -15.56 -15.18 9.78
CA ILE A 111 -17.01 -15.41 9.96
C ILE A 111 -17.24 -16.50 11.02
N ASP A 112 -16.55 -17.63 10.88
CA ASP A 112 -16.74 -18.81 11.75
C ASP A 112 -16.37 -18.49 13.21
N GLN A 113 -15.32 -17.70 13.40
CA GLN A 113 -14.86 -17.24 14.72
C GLN A 113 -15.51 -15.93 15.20
N LYS A 114 -16.43 -15.36 14.41
CA LYS A 114 -17.14 -14.11 14.74
C LYS A 114 -16.20 -12.94 15.03
N LEU A 115 -15.09 -12.83 14.31
CA LEU A 115 -14.09 -11.78 14.53
C LEU A 115 -14.64 -10.40 14.16
N THR A 116 -14.21 -9.39 14.88
CA THR A 116 -14.37 -7.98 14.47
C THR A 116 -13.09 -7.53 13.76
N LEU A 117 -13.22 -7.04 12.52
CA LEU A 117 -12.07 -6.59 11.73
C LEU A 117 -12.02 -5.07 11.64
N ILE A 118 -10.93 -4.46 12.09
CA ILE A 118 -10.60 -3.05 11.86
C ILE A 118 -9.54 -3.03 10.75
N ALA A 119 -10.02 -2.97 9.51
CA ALA A 119 -9.19 -3.15 8.32
C ALA A 119 -8.49 -1.84 7.93
N TRP A 120 -7.16 -1.83 7.97
CA TRP A 120 -6.35 -0.67 7.57
C TRP A 120 -6.50 -0.32 6.09
N GLU A 121 -6.78 -1.30 5.22
CA GLU A 121 -7.08 -1.06 3.81
C GLU A 121 -8.38 -0.25 3.58
N ALA A 122 -9.27 -0.22 4.56
CA ALA A 122 -10.52 0.53 4.52
C ALA A 122 -10.48 1.84 5.34
N MET A 123 -9.34 2.18 5.93
CA MET A 123 -9.20 3.41 6.73
C MET A 123 -9.01 4.63 5.85
N HIS A 124 -10.07 5.38 5.65
CA HIS A 124 -10.08 6.61 4.86
C HIS A 124 -10.45 7.83 5.70
N ARG A 125 -9.89 8.97 5.33
CA ARG A 125 -10.35 10.26 5.79
C ARG A 125 -11.54 10.68 4.95
N TRP A 126 -12.60 11.10 5.62
CA TRP A 126 -13.84 11.59 5.02
C TRP A 126 -14.06 13.05 5.37
N SER A 127 -14.70 13.80 4.47
CA SER A 127 -15.18 15.14 4.78
C SER A 127 -16.36 15.06 5.74
N LYS A 128 -16.74 16.21 6.31
CA LYS A 128 -17.96 16.32 7.13
C LYS A 128 -19.26 16.04 6.35
N HIS A 129 -19.19 16.01 5.03
CA HIS A 129 -20.32 15.72 4.15
C HIS A 129 -20.32 14.26 3.63
N GLY A 130 -19.36 13.44 4.08
CA GLY A 130 -19.24 12.04 3.66
C GLY A 130 -18.43 11.84 2.37
N ASP A 131 -17.77 12.88 1.84
CA ASP A 131 -16.93 12.71 0.65
C ASP A 131 -15.60 12.08 1.03
N TRP A 132 -15.17 11.11 0.23
CA TRP A 132 -13.85 10.50 0.37
C TRP A 132 -12.74 11.52 0.10
N GLN A 133 -11.74 11.57 0.96
CA GLN A 133 -10.61 12.50 0.82
C GLN A 133 -9.31 11.78 0.54
N MET A 134 -8.87 10.89 1.43
CA MET A 134 -7.60 10.20 1.29
C MET A 134 -7.55 8.92 2.12
N HIS A 135 -6.71 8.00 1.73
CA HIS A 135 -6.36 6.83 2.54
C HIS A 135 -5.43 7.25 3.68
N ILE A 136 -5.70 6.80 4.92
CA ILE A 136 -4.86 7.15 6.08
C ILE A 136 -3.40 6.71 5.87
N PHE A 137 -3.20 5.51 5.33
CA PHE A 137 -1.86 4.97 5.04
C PHE A 137 -1.30 5.35 3.67
N HIS A 138 -1.66 6.54 3.14
CA HIS A 138 -1.18 7.00 1.83
C HIS A 138 0.36 7.02 1.73
N LYS A 139 1.09 7.34 2.81
CA LYS A 139 2.55 7.30 2.82
C LYS A 139 3.11 5.88 2.74
N ASN A 140 2.48 4.90 3.38
CA ASN A 140 2.84 3.50 3.20
C ASN A 140 2.65 3.04 1.74
N ASN A 141 1.57 3.47 1.10
CA ASN A 141 1.31 3.16 -0.30
C ASN A 141 2.32 3.86 -1.24
N GLU A 142 2.71 5.10 -0.92
CA GLU A 142 3.77 5.82 -1.62
C GLU A 142 5.12 5.08 -1.52
N LEU A 143 5.50 4.63 -0.32
CA LEU A 143 6.69 3.81 -0.11
C LEU A 143 6.64 2.47 -0.85
N ALA A 144 5.45 1.86 -0.98
CA ALA A 144 5.30 0.62 -1.75
C ALA A 144 5.62 0.84 -3.24
N GLY A 145 5.13 1.93 -3.83
CA GLY A 145 5.46 2.30 -5.21
C GLY A 145 6.94 2.62 -5.39
N TYR A 146 7.52 3.36 -4.45
CA TYR A 146 8.95 3.68 -4.44
C TYR A 146 9.82 2.41 -4.39
N ALA A 147 9.56 1.53 -3.43
CA ALA A 147 10.30 0.29 -3.25
C ALA A 147 10.12 -0.68 -4.44
N GLY A 148 8.91 -0.73 -5.03
CA GLY A 148 8.62 -1.55 -6.20
C GLY A 148 9.50 -1.18 -7.40
N VAL A 149 9.68 0.11 -7.68
CA VAL A 149 10.56 0.59 -8.75
C VAL A 149 12.03 0.28 -8.43
N LEU A 150 12.49 0.56 -7.19
CA LEU A 150 13.87 0.23 -6.80
C LEU A 150 14.17 -1.27 -6.99
N HIS A 151 13.23 -2.13 -6.59
CA HIS A 151 13.38 -3.57 -6.72
C HIS A 151 13.41 -4.02 -8.19
N ALA A 152 12.48 -3.53 -9.03
CA ALA A 152 12.46 -3.84 -10.46
C ALA A 152 13.74 -3.42 -11.17
N PHE A 153 14.24 -2.21 -10.89
CA PHE A 153 15.50 -1.70 -11.46
C PHE A 153 16.70 -2.50 -10.98
N GLY A 154 16.72 -2.91 -9.72
CA GLY A 154 17.76 -3.79 -9.17
C GLY A 154 17.79 -5.17 -9.86
N LEU A 155 16.63 -5.77 -10.09
CA LEU A 155 16.52 -7.06 -10.80
C LEU A 155 16.90 -6.95 -12.29
N ALA A 156 16.50 -5.86 -12.95
CA ALA A 156 16.81 -5.62 -14.36
C ALA A 156 18.26 -5.13 -14.56
N GLY A 157 18.96 -4.73 -13.50
CA GLY A 157 20.33 -4.16 -13.57
C GLY A 157 20.39 -2.87 -14.37
N ILE A 158 19.34 -2.03 -14.32
CA ILE A 158 19.23 -0.78 -15.09
C ILE A 158 19.12 0.44 -14.19
N ASN A 159 19.42 1.59 -14.76
CA ASN A 159 19.11 2.91 -14.19
C ASN A 159 18.91 3.93 -15.33
N GLY A 160 18.56 5.16 -14.99
CA GLY A 160 18.35 6.22 -15.97
C GLY A 160 19.59 7.10 -16.21
N SER A 161 20.68 6.90 -15.44
CA SER A 161 21.90 7.75 -15.52
C SER A 161 22.95 7.18 -16.46
N TYR A 162 22.95 5.88 -16.69
CA TYR A 162 23.88 5.17 -17.57
C TYR A 162 23.16 4.44 -18.69
N GLY A 163 23.68 4.56 -19.91
CA GLY A 163 23.07 3.98 -21.11
C GLY A 163 22.09 4.95 -21.80
N PRO A 164 21.17 4.44 -22.65
CA PRO A 164 20.20 5.29 -23.33
C PRO A 164 19.19 5.89 -22.34
N GLN A 165 18.72 7.10 -22.66
CA GLN A 165 17.61 7.69 -21.92
C GLN A 165 16.39 6.78 -22.02
N ARG A 166 15.69 6.65 -20.88
CA ARG A 166 14.52 5.78 -20.74
C ARG A 166 13.26 6.60 -20.58
N LYS A 167 12.22 6.17 -21.26
CA LYS A 167 10.88 6.73 -21.15
C LYS A 167 10.04 5.87 -20.21
N ALA A 168 9.40 6.52 -19.24
CA ALA A 168 8.46 5.87 -18.34
C ALA A 168 7.03 6.36 -18.58
N VAL A 169 6.09 5.43 -18.61
CA VAL A 169 4.65 5.71 -18.60
C VAL A 169 4.09 5.22 -17.27
N VAL A 170 3.41 6.12 -16.56
CA VAL A 170 2.80 5.83 -15.26
C VAL A 170 1.29 5.99 -15.39
N ILE A 171 0.55 4.94 -15.11
CA ILE A 171 -0.92 4.94 -15.14
C ILE A 171 -1.43 5.18 -13.72
N SER A 172 -2.28 6.20 -13.54
CA SER A 172 -2.74 6.77 -12.28
C SER A 172 -1.75 7.77 -11.67
N PHE A 173 -2.24 8.62 -10.77
CA PHE A 173 -1.44 9.58 -9.99
C PHE A 173 -1.76 9.48 -8.48
N GLY A 174 -2.14 8.28 -8.04
CA GLY A 174 -2.35 7.96 -6.63
C GLY A 174 -1.04 7.80 -5.85
N SER A 175 -1.13 7.43 -4.58
CA SER A 175 0.04 7.33 -3.70
C SER A 175 1.10 6.36 -4.22
N VAL A 176 0.72 5.19 -4.71
CA VAL A 176 1.65 4.20 -5.30
C VAL A 176 2.39 4.80 -6.49
N SER A 177 1.66 5.42 -7.44
CA SER A 177 2.25 6.06 -8.62
C SER A 177 3.20 7.21 -8.25
N ARG A 178 2.86 8.02 -7.24
CA ARG A 178 3.72 9.10 -6.73
C ARG A 178 5.04 8.56 -6.20
N GLY A 179 5.01 7.50 -5.41
CA GLY A 179 6.21 6.84 -4.92
C GLY A 179 7.07 6.29 -6.06
N ALA A 180 6.45 5.64 -7.04
CA ALA A 180 7.12 5.15 -8.24
C ALA A 180 7.81 6.29 -9.01
N ILE A 181 7.12 7.43 -9.23
CA ILE A 181 7.69 8.60 -9.91
C ILE A 181 8.90 9.16 -9.15
N HIS A 182 8.84 9.25 -7.83
CA HIS A 182 9.97 9.69 -7.02
C HIS A 182 11.17 8.75 -7.16
N ALA A 183 10.95 7.44 -7.18
CA ALA A 183 12.01 6.45 -7.39
C ALA A 183 12.60 6.55 -8.80
N LEU A 184 11.76 6.62 -9.84
CA LEU A 184 12.20 6.80 -11.23
C LEU A 184 13.11 8.00 -11.38
N ARG A 185 12.72 9.15 -10.84
CA ARG A 185 13.54 10.38 -10.88
C ARG A 185 14.82 10.23 -10.08
N GLY A 186 14.78 9.63 -8.90
CA GLY A 186 15.96 9.34 -8.08
C GLY A 186 16.97 8.42 -8.79
N LEU A 187 16.48 7.55 -9.66
CA LEU A 187 17.28 6.65 -10.49
C LEU A 187 17.70 7.27 -11.84
N GLY A 188 17.36 8.55 -12.12
CA GLY A 188 17.79 9.27 -13.31
C GLY A 188 16.82 9.17 -14.50
N VAL A 189 15.60 8.65 -14.32
CA VAL A 189 14.57 8.65 -15.36
C VAL A 189 13.75 9.94 -15.25
N PHE A 190 13.83 10.81 -16.24
CA PHE A 190 13.17 12.13 -16.25
C PHE A 190 12.08 12.25 -17.31
N ASP A 191 12.13 11.44 -18.38
CA ASP A 191 11.06 11.37 -19.38
C ASP A 191 9.91 10.52 -18.82
N ILE A 192 8.98 11.17 -18.13
CA ILE A 192 7.87 10.52 -17.42
C ILE A 192 6.55 11.14 -17.87
N THR A 193 5.70 10.34 -18.49
CA THR A 193 4.32 10.69 -18.82
C THR A 193 3.37 9.97 -17.87
N VAL A 194 2.47 10.73 -17.23
CA VAL A 194 1.46 10.20 -16.30
C VAL A 194 0.08 10.29 -16.93
N PHE A 195 -0.64 9.19 -16.93
CA PHE A 195 -2.01 9.09 -17.42
C PHE A 195 -3.01 8.98 -16.27
N THR A 196 -4.00 9.86 -16.25
CA THR A 196 -5.07 9.89 -15.26
C THR A 196 -6.44 10.08 -15.90
N GLN A 197 -7.51 9.65 -15.22
CA GLN A 197 -8.89 9.95 -15.65
C GLN A 197 -9.32 11.37 -15.29
N ARG A 198 -8.57 12.07 -14.45
CA ARG A 198 -8.84 13.44 -14.02
C ARG A 198 -7.79 14.40 -14.56
N TYR A 199 -8.20 15.59 -14.91
CA TYR A 199 -7.27 16.65 -15.32
C TYR A 199 -6.24 16.94 -14.21
N SER A 200 -5.01 17.22 -14.61
CA SER A 200 -3.91 17.54 -13.68
C SER A 200 -4.22 18.68 -12.73
N THR A 201 -5.02 19.66 -13.17
CA THR A 201 -5.48 20.80 -12.36
C THR A 201 -6.39 20.40 -11.20
N LEU A 202 -6.98 19.21 -11.24
CA LEU A 202 -7.83 18.65 -10.19
C LEU A 202 -7.08 17.74 -9.23
N VAL A 203 -5.78 17.57 -9.44
CA VAL A 203 -4.92 16.73 -8.60
C VAL A 203 -4.10 17.62 -7.68
N ALA A 204 -4.22 17.41 -6.36
CA ALA A 204 -3.41 18.10 -5.37
C ALA A 204 -1.93 17.67 -5.46
N ASP A 205 -1.01 18.49 -4.98
CA ASP A 205 0.43 18.22 -4.86
C ASP A 205 1.06 17.78 -6.19
N GLN A 206 1.16 18.70 -7.12
CA GLN A 206 1.81 18.49 -8.43
C GLN A 206 3.28 18.08 -8.25
N ILE A 207 3.75 17.12 -9.07
CA ILE A 207 5.17 16.81 -9.21
C ILE A 207 5.69 17.55 -10.43
N ILE A 208 6.62 18.49 -10.22
CA ILE A 208 7.17 19.32 -11.30
C ILE A 208 8.05 18.46 -12.22
N GLY A 209 8.00 18.70 -13.53
CA GLY A 209 8.87 18.07 -14.52
C GLY A 209 8.43 16.66 -14.94
N ILE A 210 7.12 16.39 -14.86
CA ILE A 210 6.46 15.24 -15.49
C ILE A 210 5.36 15.74 -16.41
N GLU A 211 5.07 14.98 -17.46
CA GLU A 211 3.97 15.25 -18.34
C GLU A 211 2.69 14.60 -17.83
N HIS A 212 1.58 15.34 -17.86
CA HIS A 212 0.26 14.82 -17.49
C HIS A 212 -0.64 14.74 -18.70
N ARG A 213 -1.23 13.56 -18.92
CA ARG A 213 -2.26 13.30 -19.93
C ARG A 213 -3.48 12.64 -19.29
N THR A 214 -4.60 12.71 -19.98
CA THR A 214 -5.82 12.04 -19.55
C THR A 214 -6.12 10.83 -20.41
N TYR A 215 -6.85 9.89 -19.82
CA TYR A 215 -7.42 8.75 -20.54
C TYR A 215 -8.86 8.52 -20.09
N GLU A 216 -9.60 7.81 -20.91
CA GLU A 216 -10.94 7.30 -20.60
C GLU A 216 -11.08 5.86 -21.10
N GLU A 217 -12.02 5.13 -20.56
CA GLU A 217 -12.42 3.81 -21.01
C GLU A 217 -13.65 3.96 -21.90
N GLY A 218 -13.55 3.52 -23.15
CA GLY A 218 -14.67 3.49 -24.09
C GLY A 218 -15.67 2.37 -23.77
N ASP A 219 -16.82 2.40 -24.43
CA ASP A 219 -17.92 1.44 -24.20
C ASP A 219 -17.51 -0.03 -24.50
N ASP A 220 -16.54 -0.22 -25.37
CA ASP A 220 -15.96 -1.52 -25.74
C ASP A 220 -14.80 -1.96 -24.82
N GLY A 221 -14.50 -1.17 -23.77
CA GLY A 221 -13.38 -1.37 -22.85
C GLY A 221 -12.02 -1.00 -23.46
N GLN A 222 -11.97 -0.33 -24.62
CA GLN A 222 -10.73 0.23 -25.13
C GLN A 222 -10.31 1.45 -24.32
N ILE A 223 -9.03 1.58 -24.04
CA ILE A 223 -8.50 2.73 -23.30
C ILE A 223 -7.98 3.77 -24.28
N LEU A 224 -8.67 4.89 -24.35
CA LEU A 224 -8.34 6.03 -25.19
C LEU A 224 -7.63 7.10 -24.39
N ALA A 225 -6.48 7.53 -24.88
CA ALA A 225 -5.69 8.62 -24.31
C ALA A 225 -5.90 9.92 -25.09
N TYR A 226 -5.67 11.04 -24.44
CA TYR A 226 -5.75 12.36 -25.06
C TYR A 226 -4.35 12.99 -25.17
N ARG A 227 -4.08 13.65 -26.30
CA ARG A 227 -2.87 14.47 -26.46
C ARG A 227 -2.94 15.73 -25.60
N GLU A 228 -1.85 16.51 -25.57
CA GLU A 228 -1.74 17.76 -24.82
C GLU A 228 -2.86 18.79 -25.15
N ASP A 229 -3.42 18.74 -26.37
CA ASP A 229 -4.54 19.58 -26.78
C ASP A 229 -5.85 19.23 -26.07
N GLY A 230 -5.90 18.10 -25.37
CA GLY A 230 -7.08 17.60 -24.67
C GLY A 230 -8.25 17.20 -25.58
N GLN A 231 -8.03 17.12 -26.88
CA GLN A 231 -9.06 16.85 -27.89
C GLN A 231 -8.71 15.67 -28.81
N THR A 232 -7.44 15.56 -29.20
CA THR A 232 -6.99 14.49 -30.09
C THR A 232 -6.86 13.18 -29.32
N GLN A 233 -7.73 12.22 -29.62
CA GLN A 233 -7.73 10.87 -29.06
C GLN A 233 -6.77 9.95 -29.81
N TYR A 234 -6.21 8.98 -29.09
CA TYR A 234 -5.43 7.86 -29.62
C TYR A 234 -5.47 6.69 -28.65
N ASP A 235 -5.13 5.49 -29.11
CA ASP A 235 -5.11 4.32 -28.25
C ASP A 235 -3.97 4.40 -27.23
N LEU A 236 -4.26 4.18 -25.95
CA LEU A 236 -3.22 4.23 -24.90
C LEU A 236 -2.08 3.26 -25.18
N ILE A 237 -2.36 2.11 -25.79
CA ILE A 237 -1.35 1.13 -26.17
C ILE A 237 -0.26 1.72 -27.10
N ASP A 238 -0.59 2.72 -27.93
CA ASP A 238 0.39 3.40 -28.79
C ASP A 238 1.45 4.13 -27.97
N GLU A 239 1.06 4.69 -26.85
CA GLU A 239 1.99 5.33 -25.90
C GLU A 239 2.78 4.28 -25.11
N LEU A 240 2.10 3.24 -24.61
CA LEU A 240 2.76 2.14 -23.87
C LEU A 240 3.82 1.43 -24.72
N ALA A 241 3.58 1.27 -26.02
CA ALA A 241 4.52 0.70 -26.97
C ALA A 241 5.82 1.52 -27.11
N THR A 242 5.79 2.81 -26.77
CA THR A 242 7.00 3.68 -26.79
C THR A 242 7.77 3.64 -25.48
N ALA A 243 7.20 3.13 -24.41
CA ALA A 243 7.78 3.14 -23.07
C ALA A 243 8.86 2.07 -22.90
N ASP A 244 9.87 2.39 -22.12
CA ASP A 244 10.87 1.44 -21.62
C ASP A 244 10.49 0.91 -20.23
N ILE A 245 9.60 1.63 -19.55
CA ILE A 245 9.12 1.33 -18.20
C ILE A 245 7.63 1.67 -18.14
N ILE A 246 6.83 0.72 -17.67
CA ILE A 246 5.41 0.92 -17.42
C ILE A 246 5.12 0.69 -15.95
N VAL A 247 4.49 1.66 -15.30
CA VAL A 247 4.04 1.55 -13.91
C VAL A 247 2.51 1.65 -13.89
N ASN A 248 1.86 0.56 -13.50
CA ASN A 248 0.43 0.56 -13.25
C ASN A 248 0.16 0.73 -11.75
N GLY A 249 -0.27 1.92 -11.35
CA GLY A 249 -0.65 2.25 -9.97
C GLY A 249 -2.16 2.45 -9.79
N THR A 250 -2.98 1.94 -10.72
CA THR A 250 -4.43 2.08 -10.67
C THR A 250 -5.02 1.15 -9.60
N LEU A 251 -5.89 1.69 -8.77
CA LEU A 251 -6.72 0.87 -7.90
C LEU A 251 -7.80 0.21 -8.78
N GLN A 252 -7.72 -1.10 -8.94
CA GLN A 252 -8.65 -1.85 -9.75
C GLN A 252 -9.93 -2.19 -8.99
N ASP A 253 -11.05 -2.08 -9.68
CA ASP A 253 -12.28 -2.76 -9.29
C ASP A 253 -12.12 -4.26 -9.61
N THR A 254 -12.22 -5.10 -8.59
CA THR A 254 -12.05 -6.56 -8.76
C THR A 254 -13.14 -7.20 -9.60
N ASP A 255 -14.32 -6.61 -9.64
CA ASP A 255 -15.47 -7.11 -10.41
C ASP A 255 -15.42 -6.64 -11.87
N ARG A 256 -14.77 -5.48 -12.12
CA ARG A 256 -14.60 -4.90 -13.46
C ARG A 256 -13.20 -4.28 -13.61
N PRO A 257 -12.14 -5.09 -13.75
CA PRO A 257 -10.79 -4.57 -13.90
C PRO A 257 -10.58 -3.89 -15.26
N GLN A 258 -9.91 -2.74 -15.27
CA GLN A 258 -9.50 -2.07 -16.50
C GLN A 258 -8.29 -2.78 -17.13
N MET A 259 -8.39 -3.12 -18.39
CA MET A 259 -7.33 -3.80 -19.14
C MET A 259 -6.55 -2.79 -19.98
N PHE A 260 -5.38 -2.36 -19.51
CA PHE A 260 -4.52 -1.38 -20.20
C PHE A 260 -3.72 -1.98 -21.36
N VAL A 261 -3.49 -3.28 -21.33
CA VAL A 261 -2.84 -4.06 -22.39
C VAL A 261 -3.63 -5.35 -22.58
N ARG A 262 -4.14 -5.59 -23.76
CA ARG A 262 -4.86 -6.82 -24.11
C ARG A 262 -3.88 -7.89 -24.60
N GLU A 263 -4.26 -9.17 -24.55
CA GLU A 263 -3.40 -10.29 -24.96
C GLU A 263 -2.83 -10.09 -26.38
N GLY A 264 -3.65 -9.65 -27.34
CA GLY A 264 -3.22 -9.38 -28.71
C GLY A 264 -2.35 -8.13 -28.91
N GLU A 265 -2.08 -7.37 -27.86
CA GLU A 265 -1.28 -6.14 -27.90
C GLU A 265 0.09 -6.29 -27.21
N ILE A 266 0.33 -7.42 -26.54
CA ILE A 266 1.59 -7.64 -25.78
C ILE A 266 2.81 -7.50 -26.69
N ASP A 267 2.73 -8.03 -27.91
CA ASP A 267 3.83 -7.98 -28.91
C ASP A 267 4.13 -6.55 -29.41
N ARG A 268 3.28 -5.58 -29.08
CA ARG A 268 3.51 -4.15 -29.41
C ARG A 268 4.45 -3.49 -28.42
N LEU A 269 4.56 -4.02 -27.20
CA LEU A 269 5.44 -3.48 -26.17
C LEU A 269 6.90 -3.73 -26.52
N LYS A 270 7.78 -2.85 -26.06
CA LYS A 270 9.22 -3.06 -26.22
C LYS A 270 9.65 -4.35 -25.48
N PRO A 271 10.51 -5.17 -26.06
CA PRO A 271 11.07 -6.32 -25.37
C PRO A 271 11.79 -5.91 -24.08
N GLY A 272 11.40 -6.51 -22.95
CA GLY A 272 11.97 -6.22 -21.63
C GLY A 272 11.39 -4.98 -20.94
N CYS A 273 10.30 -4.45 -21.48
CA CYS A 273 9.55 -3.37 -20.84
C CYS A 273 8.87 -3.85 -19.54
#